data_774feb24731c9db4d63d468b117ce2f7
#
_entry.id   774feb24731c9db4d63d468b117ce2f7
#
_cell.length_a   1.000
_cell.length_b   1.000
_cell.length_c   1.000
_cell.angle_alpha   90.00
_cell.angle_beta   90.00
_cell.angle_gamma   90.00
#
_symmetry.space_group_name_H-M   'P 1'
#
loop_
_entity.id
_entity.type
_entity.pdbx_description
1 polymer ?
#
loop_
_entity_poly.entity_id
_entity_poly.type
_entity_poly.pdbx_seq_one_letter_code
_entity_poly.pdbx_strand_id
1 'polypeptide(L)'
;MNGKNCENAFYESILDIENKLKFLKMENQLVFMHFHKSLEIICLTNGKAIAGIGNKSCSLEKGDIAFIAPGVSHYLKPLEENAFTTLIIPENYYKFFSDLIDFEKYSFLTNKTINKEILCIINNIEKFDNVLLQLGQISSIFGIIQKNYETNEFSSKTNELIESVIKYINENYSEKITLSNLADKFGYSKYYFSHLFNKMFGCNLKTYINTVRHYNLHKNDNSSITENILSVGFNDTSTYYKFLKKNNK
;
A
#
# COMPACT_ATOMS: atom_id res chain seq x y z
N MET A 1 13.19 -25.17 9.97
CA MET A 1 13.93 -23.94 9.70
C MET A 1 12.94 -22.79 9.78
N ASN A 2 12.99 -22.02 10.88
CA ASN A 2 12.03 -20.95 11.16
C ASN A 2 12.40 -19.69 10.38
N GLY A 3 11.84 -19.51 9.21
CA GLY A 3 11.91 -18.24 8.49
C GLY A 3 11.03 -17.20 9.19
N LYS A 4 11.63 -16.37 10.04
CA LYS A 4 11.02 -15.09 10.44
C LYS A 4 11.05 -14.17 9.24
N ASN A 5 10.02 -14.23 8.40
CA ASN A 5 9.77 -13.17 7.43
C ASN A 5 9.35 -11.94 8.23
N CYS A 6 10.26 -10.99 8.40
CA CYS A 6 9.95 -9.67 8.92
C CYS A 6 9.29 -8.89 7.77
N GLU A 7 7.98 -9.02 7.67
CA GLU A 7 7.16 -8.25 6.74
C GLU A 7 7.00 -6.85 7.32
N ASN A 8 7.86 -5.93 6.88
CA ASN A 8 7.84 -4.54 7.31
C ASN A 8 7.00 -3.73 6.30
N ALA A 9 5.91 -3.12 6.73
CA ALA A 9 5.17 -2.18 5.88
C ALA A 9 5.99 -0.91 5.63
N PHE A 10 6.07 -0.47 4.39
CA PHE A 10 6.73 0.77 4.01
C PHE A 10 5.81 1.65 3.14
N TYR A 11 6.09 2.95 3.12
CA TYR A 11 5.38 3.87 2.24
C TYR A 11 6.06 3.93 0.87
N GLU A 12 5.36 3.51 -0.17
CA GLU A 12 5.87 3.50 -1.53
C GLU A 12 5.57 4.82 -2.25
N SER A 13 6.36 5.84 -1.97
CA SER A 13 6.17 7.19 -2.51
C SER A 13 6.31 7.27 -4.05
N ILE A 14 7.03 6.34 -4.67
CA ILE A 14 7.22 6.30 -6.14
C ILE A 14 5.88 6.14 -6.86
N LEU A 15 4.92 5.46 -6.26
CA LEU A 15 3.59 5.28 -6.85
C LEU A 15 2.74 6.56 -6.80
N ASP A 16 3.07 7.49 -5.90
CA ASP A 16 2.32 8.73 -5.71
C ASP A 16 2.93 9.95 -6.45
N ILE A 17 4.15 9.81 -6.99
CA ILE A 17 4.86 10.93 -7.67
C ILE A 17 4.29 11.20 -9.06
N GLU A 18 3.88 10.16 -9.77
CA GLU A 18 3.33 10.29 -11.10
C GLU A 18 1.81 10.31 -11.06
N ASN A 19 1.20 11.43 -11.46
CA ASN A 19 -0.26 11.59 -11.61
C ASN A 19 -0.80 10.85 -12.85
N LYS A 20 -0.32 9.64 -13.12
CA LYS A 20 -0.71 8.78 -14.26
C LYS A 20 -1.06 7.39 -13.78
N LEU A 21 -1.98 6.75 -14.51
CA LEU A 21 -2.25 5.33 -14.30
C LEU A 21 -0.98 4.51 -14.56
N LYS A 22 -0.72 3.50 -13.70
CA LYS A 22 0.37 2.56 -13.89
C LYS A 22 -0.17 1.14 -14.03
N PHE A 23 0.42 0.42 -14.98
CA PHE A 23 0.11 -0.98 -15.25
C PHE A 23 1.35 -1.81 -15.02
N LEU A 24 1.26 -2.77 -14.11
CA LEU A 24 2.36 -3.67 -13.80
C LEU A 24 1.91 -5.11 -14.07
N LYS A 25 2.75 -5.85 -14.78
CA LYS A 25 2.60 -7.30 -14.95
C LYS A 25 3.78 -7.95 -14.25
N MET A 26 3.51 -8.78 -13.28
CA MET A 26 4.53 -9.39 -12.44
C MET A 26 4.32 -10.89 -12.34
N GLU A 27 5.43 -11.64 -12.22
CA GLU A 27 5.45 -13.08 -12.07
C GLU A 27 6.30 -13.46 -10.86
N ASN A 28 5.79 -14.34 -10.02
CA ASN A 28 6.49 -14.93 -8.88
C ASN A 28 7.12 -13.91 -7.91
N GLN A 29 6.58 -12.69 -7.86
CA GLN A 29 7.12 -11.64 -7.01
C GLN A 29 6.46 -11.62 -5.63
N LEU A 30 7.31 -11.56 -4.62
CA LEU A 30 6.90 -11.21 -3.27
C LEU A 30 6.73 -9.68 -3.19
N VAL A 31 5.50 -9.23 -2.97
CA VAL A 31 5.23 -7.83 -2.66
C VAL A 31 5.25 -7.68 -1.15
N PHE A 32 6.27 -7.01 -0.62
CA PHE A 32 6.39 -6.75 0.81
C PHE A 32 5.25 -5.84 1.30
N MET A 33 4.97 -5.91 2.59
CA MET A 33 3.95 -5.06 3.18
C MET A 33 4.31 -3.58 3.01
N HIS A 34 3.48 -2.85 2.29
CA HIS A 34 3.64 -1.43 1.99
C HIS A 34 2.27 -0.74 1.94
N PHE A 35 2.28 0.58 1.79
CA PHE A 35 1.09 1.38 1.53
C PHE A 35 1.48 2.62 0.72
N HIS A 36 0.51 3.19 0.03
CA HIS A 36 0.62 4.41 -0.79
C HIS A 36 -0.74 5.13 -0.85
N LYS A 37 -0.77 6.35 -1.38
CA LYS A 37 -2.02 7.12 -1.51
C LYS A 37 -2.86 6.72 -2.71
N SER A 38 -2.28 6.02 -3.66
CA SER A 38 -3.01 5.53 -4.83
C SER A 38 -3.96 4.39 -4.45
N LEU A 39 -5.06 4.25 -5.17
CA LEU A 39 -5.90 3.07 -5.14
C LEU A 39 -5.24 1.99 -6.01
N GLU A 40 -5.29 0.72 -5.59
CA GLU A 40 -4.67 -0.37 -6.33
C GLU A 40 -5.63 -1.54 -6.53
N ILE A 41 -5.58 -2.13 -7.73
CA ILE A 41 -6.36 -3.31 -8.10
C ILE A 41 -5.40 -4.38 -8.59
N ILE A 42 -5.20 -5.45 -7.82
CA ILE A 42 -4.33 -6.58 -8.16
C ILE A 42 -5.20 -7.74 -8.64
N CYS A 43 -5.07 -8.12 -9.91
CA CYS A 43 -5.77 -9.25 -10.50
C CYS A 43 -4.83 -10.44 -10.60
N LEU A 44 -5.09 -11.54 -9.89
CA LEU A 44 -4.30 -12.76 -10.00
C LEU A 44 -4.65 -13.47 -11.33
N THR A 45 -3.72 -13.51 -12.27
CA THR A 45 -3.91 -14.04 -13.62
C THR A 45 -3.48 -15.49 -13.74
N ASN A 46 -2.63 -15.97 -12.84
CA ASN A 46 -2.22 -17.38 -12.72
C ASN A 46 -1.81 -17.72 -11.30
N GLY A 47 -1.92 -19.02 -10.92
CA GLY A 47 -1.44 -19.57 -9.66
C GLY A 47 -2.19 -19.12 -8.43
N LYS A 48 -1.50 -19.13 -7.27
CA LYS A 48 -2.05 -18.80 -5.95
C LYS A 48 -1.12 -17.90 -5.15
N ALA A 49 -1.71 -17.00 -4.37
CA ALA A 49 -0.99 -16.12 -3.47
C ALA A 49 -1.80 -15.80 -2.22
N ILE A 50 -1.14 -15.48 -1.11
CA ILE A 50 -1.80 -14.86 0.04
C ILE A 50 -1.71 -13.35 -0.13
N ALA A 51 -2.85 -12.68 -0.16
CA ALA A 51 -2.92 -11.22 -0.07
C ALA A 51 -3.34 -10.80 1.33
N GLY A 52 -2.63 -9.82 1.90
CA GLY A 52 -3.03 -9.13 3.12
C GLY A 52 -3.43 -7.69 2.79
N ILE A 53 -4.54 -7.22 3.35
CA ILE A 53 -5.07 -5.86 3.19
C ILE A 53 -5.52 -5.38 4.56
N GLY A 54 -4.84 -4.38 5.12
CA GLY A 54 -5.05 -3.93 6.49
C GLY A 54 -4.86 -5.07 7.49
N ASN A 55 -5.90 -5.39 8.24
CA ASN A 55 -5.90 -6.48 9.22
C ASN A 55 -6.48 -7.81 8.70
N LYS A 56 -6.81 -7.89 7.41
CA LYS A 56 -7.38 -9.08 6.77
C LYS A 56 -6.35 -9.77 5.88
N SER A 57 -6.50 -11.08 5.72
CA SER A 57 -5.75 -11.83 4.71
C SER A 57 -6.64 -12.88 4.05
N CYS A 58 -6.37 -13.14 2.77
CA CYS A 58 -7.10 -14.12 1.99
C CYS A 58 -6.14 -14.87 1.06
N SER A 59 -6.38 -16.17 0.88
CA SER A 59 -5.72 -16.92 -0.19
C SER A 59 -6.46 -16.66 -1.49
N LEU A 60 -5.78 -16.01 -2.41
CA LEU A 60 -6.29 -15.71 -3.75
C LEU A 60 -5.85 -16.78 -4.75
N GLU A 61 -6.73 -17.08 -5.68
CA GLU A 61 -6.49 -17.97 -6.81
C GLU A 61 -6.66 -17.20 -8.14
N LYS A 62 -6.25 -17.82 -9.22
CA LYS A 62 -6.48 -17.28 -10.57
C LYS A 62 -7.91 -16.79 -10.76
N GLY A 63 -8.05 -15.53 -11.16
CA GLY A 63 -9.32 -14.84 -11.37
C GLY A 63 -9.84 -14.08 -10.16
N ASP A 64 -9.19 -14.17 -9.00
CA ASP A 64 -9.51 -13.34 -7.85
C ASP A 64 -8.81 -11.98 -7.94
N ILE A 65 -9.38 -10.98 -7.25
CA ILE A 65 -8.87 -9.62 -7.22
C ILE A 65 -8.68 -9.19 -5.76
N ALA A 66 -7.52 -8.57 -5.47
CA ALA A 66 -7.31 -7.74 -4.31
C ALA A 66 -7.59 -6.29 -4.68
N PHE A 67 -8.50 -5.65 -3.97
CA PHE A 67 -8.86 -4.23 -4.13
C PHE A 67 -8.37 -3.47 -2.90
N ILE A 68 -7.42 -2.57 -3.11
CA ILE A 68 -6.72 -1.86 -2.05
C ILE A 68 -7.12 -0.39 -2.07
N ALA A 69 -7.81 0.06 -1.02
CA ALA A 69 -8.15 1.47 -0.84
C ALA A 69 -6.89 2.31 -0.56
N PRO A 70 -6.92 3.61 -0.88
CA PRO A 70 -5.82 4.53 -0.61
C PRO A 70 -5.38 4.49 0.87
N GLY A 71 -4.08 4.46 1.11
CA GLY A 71 -3.51 4.48 2.46
C GLY A 71 -3.57 3.15 3.22
N VAL A 72 -4.21 2.12 2.67
CA VAL A 72 -4.33 0.82 3.33
C VAL A 72 -3.07 -0.01 3.10
N SER A 73 -2.47 -0.50 4.19
CA SER A 73 -1.31 -1.38 4.13
C SER A 73 -1.67 -2.73 3.49
N HIS A 74 -0.81 -3.23 2.61
CA HIS A 74 -1.06 -4.48 1.90
C HIS A 74 0.22 -5.20 1.50
N TYR A 75 0.10 -6.51 1.22
CA TYR A 75 1.16 -7.37 0.72
C TYR A 75 0.61 -8.48 -0.16
N LEU A 76 1.47 -9.05 -1.00
CA LEU A 76 1.18 -10.26 -1.76
C LEU A 76 2.32 -11.25 -1.61
N LYS A 77 2.01 -12.47 -1.11
CA LYS A 77 2.98 -13.55 -0.91
C LYS A 77 2.64 -14.73 -1.82
N PRO A 78 3.52 -15.09 -2.76
CA PRO A 78 3.35 -16.29 -3.57
C PRO A 78 3.21 -17.55 -2.73
N LEU A 79 2.27 -18.43 -3.06
CA LEU A 79 2.16 -19.79 -2.52
C LEU A 79 2.70 -20.83 -3.51
N GLU A 80 2.60 -20.53 -4.80
CA GLU A 80 3.09 -21.32 -5.92
C GLU A 80 3.47 -20.36 -7.07
N GLU A 81 3.92 -20.87 -8.20
CA GLU A 81 4.16 -20.06 -9.39
C GLU A 81 2.89 -19.27 -9.74
N ASN A 82 3.01 -17.97 -9.78
CA ASN A 82 1.88 -17.08 -10.01
C ASN A 82 2.23 -15.91 -10.92
N ALA A 83 1.18 -15.32 -11.49
CA ALA A 83 1.27 -14.08 -12.24
C ALA A 83 0.10 -13.17 -11.86
N PHE A 84 0.33 -11.87 -11.83
CA PHE A 84 -0.70 -10.89 -11.57
C PHE A 84 -0.52 -9.61 -12.39
N THR A 85 -1.64 -8.96 -12.64
CA THR A 85 -1.71 -7.64 -13.26
C THR A 85 -2.21 -6.65 -12.23
N THR A 86 -1.48 -5.55 -12.07
CA THR A 86 -1.82 -4.48 -11.14
C THR A 86 -2.17 -3.21 -11.91
N LEU A 87 -3.30 -2.60 -11.57
CA LEU A 87 -3.68 -1.24 -11.96
C LEU A 87 -3.54 -0.33 -10.73
N ILE A 88 -2.66 0.67 -10.82
CA ILE A 88 -2.48 1.71 -9.82
C ILE A 88 -3.16 2.97 -10.30
N ILE A 89 -4.09 3.49 -9.49
CA ILE A 89 -4.95 4.62 -9.79
C ILE A 89 -4.60 5.76 -8.83
N PRO A 90 -3.90 6.80 -9.29
CA PRO A 90 -3.50 7.93 -8.43
C PRO A 90 -4.72 8.81 -8.03
N GLU A 91 -4.52 9.64 -7.00
CA GLU A 91 -5.57 10.45 -6.38
C GLU A 91 -6.36 11.31 -7.38
N ASN A 92 -5.68 11.91 -8.36
CA ASN A 92 -6.31 12.75 -9.38
C ASN A 92 -7.31 12.00 -10.28
N TYR A 93 -7.32 10.65 -10.29
CA TYR A 93 -8.30 9.84 -10.99
C TYR A 93 -9.43 9.37 -10.08
N TYR A 94 -9.13 8.79 -8.91
CA TYR A 94 -10.17 8.20 -8.06
C TYR A 94 -10.95 9.24 -7.23
N LYS A 95 -10.37 10.40 -6.96
CA LYS A 95 -11.00 11.47 -6.16
C LYS A 95 -12.39 11.88 -6.68
N PHE A 96 -12.60 11.84 -7.98
CA PHE A 96 -13.91 12.13 -8.59
C PHE A 96 -15.03 11.17 -8.16
N PHE A 97 -14.66 10.01 -7.64
CA PHE A 97 -15.59 8.94 -7.26
C PHE A 97 -15.73 8.78 -5.75
N SER A 98 -14.97 9.52 -4.93
CA SER A 98 -14.94 9.35 -3.47
C SER A 98 -16.27 9.61 -2.78
N ASP A 99 -17.13 10.45 -3.37
CA ASP A 99 -18.48 10.71 -2.85
C ASP A 99 -19.51 9.65 -3.33
N LEU A 100 -19.14 8.80 -4.30
CA LEU A 100 -20.02 7.81 -4.92
C LEU A 100 -19.75 6.40 -4.44
N ILE A 101 -18.51 6.10 -4.04
CA ILE A 101 -18.09 4.77 -3.61
C ILE A 101 -17.14 4.87 -2.42
N ASP A 102 -17.44 4.11 -1.39
CA ASP A 102 -16.55 3.93 -0.23
C ASP A 102 -15.57 2.79 -0.54
N PHE A 103 -14.36 3.16 -0.94
CA PHE A 103 -13.33 2.20 -1.36
C PHE A 103 -12.91 1.23 -0.26
N GLU A 104 -12.98 1.62 1.01
CA GLU A 104 -12.55 0.79 2.13
C GLU A 104 -13.48 -0.41 2.41
N LYS A 105 -14.71 -0.36 1.89
CA LYS A 105 -15.67 -1.46 2.01
C LYS A 105 -15.32 -2.67 1.17
N TYR A 106 -14.40 -2.56 0.23
CA TYR A 106 -13.99 -3.64 -0.66
C TYR A 106 -12.56 -4.07 -0.33
N SER A 107 -12.28 -5.36 -0.42
CA SER A 107 -10.92 -5.89 -0.20
C SER A 107 -10.62 -7.07 -1.11
N PHE A 108 -11.36 -8.17 -0.97
CA PHE A 108 -11.14 -9.38 -1.76
C PHE A 108 -12.36 -9.67 -2.60
N LEU A 109 -12.20 -9.62 -3.92
CA LEU A 109 -13.25 -9.84 -4.90
C LEU A 109 -13.04 -11.24 -5.50
N THR A 110 -13.91 -12.19 -5.17
CA THR A 110 -13.72 -13.62 -5.50
C THR A 110 -14.71 -14.15 -6.54
N ASN A 111 -15.64 -13.32 -7.06
CA ASN A 111 -16.52 -13.72 -8.15
C ASN A 111 -15.77 -13.68 -9.49
N LYS A 112 -15.23 -14.82 -9.90
CA LYS A 112 -14.38 -14.95 -11.09
C LYS A 112 -15.05 -14.53 -12.40
N THR A 113 -16.38 -14.66 -12.51
CA THR A 113 -17.13 -14.22 -13.69
C THR A 113 -17.12 -12.70 -13.79
N ILE A 114 -17.45 -12.01 -12.70
CA ILE A 114 -17.43 -10.54 -12.62
C ILE A 114 -16.00 -10.01 -12.76
N ASN A 115 -15.05 -10.65 -12.09
CA ASN A 115 -13.63 -10.25 -12.14
C ASN A 115 -13.04 -10.33 -13.55
N LYS A 116 -13.52 -11.25 -14.39
CA LYS A 116 -13.11 -11.35 -15.79
C LYS A 116 -13.51 -10.09 -16.58
N GLU A 117 -14.66 -9.51 -16.29
CA GLU A 117 -15.10 -8.23 -16.91
C GLU A 117 -14.17 -7.09 -16.45
N ILE A 118 -13.86 -7.02 -15.15
CA ILE A 118 -12.94 -6.00 -14.59
C ILE A 118 -11.55 -6.14 -15.24
N LEU A 119 -11.00 -7.36 -15.30
CA LEU A 119 -9.70 -7.61 -15.92
C LEU A 119 -9.69 -7.24 -17.42
N CYS A 120 -10.79 -7.47 -18.13
CA CYS A 120 -10.92 -7.06 -19.52
C CYS A 120 -10.84 -5.53 -19.68
N ILE A 121 -11.49 -4.78 -18.80
CA ILE A 121 -11.39 -3.31 -18.78
C ILE A 121 -9.98 -2.88 -18.47
N ILE A 122 -9.34 -3.45 -17.43
CA ILE A 122 -7.96 -3.12 -17.04
C ILE A 122 -6.98 -3.34 -18.20
N ASN A 123 -7.07 -4.45 -18.92
CA ASN A 123 -6.19 -4.74 -20.07
C ASN A 123 -6.42 -3.82 -21.27
N ASN A 124 -7.56 -3.14 -21.34
CA ASN A 124 -7.87 -2.20 -22.42
C ASN A 124 -7.57 -0.74 -22.06
N ILE A 125 -7.67 -0.37 -20.78
CA ILE A 125 -7.51 1.02 -20.33
C ILE A 125 -6.10 1.57 -20.65
N GLU A 126 -5.06 0.71 -20.65
CA GLU A 126 -3.68 1.07 -21.00
C GLU A 126 -3.57 1.59 -22.45
N LYS A 127 -4.49 1.20 -23.32
CA LYS A 127 -4.50 1.61 -24.73
C LYS A 127 -5.02 3.03 -24.95
N PHE A 128 -5.61 3.64 -23.93
CA PHE A 128 -6.14 4.99 -24.01
C PHE A 128 -5.12 6.00 -23.51
N ASP A 129 -4.77 6.96 -24.34
CA ASP A 129 -3.94 8.13 -24.02
C ASP A 129 -4.77 9.33 -23.51
N ASN A 130 -6.09 9.23 -23.62
CA ASN A 130 -7.04 10.27 -23.24
C ASN A 130 -7.57 10.04 -21.81
N VAL A 131 -7.39 11.04 -20.93
CA VAL A 131 -7.81 10.98 -19.52
C VAL A 131 -9.32 10.76 -19.34
N LEU A 132 -10.16 11.34 -20.19
CA LEU A 132 -11.62 11.15 -20.09
C LEU A 132 -12.04 9.71 -20.44
N LEU A 133 -11.38 9.10 -21.41
CA LEU A 133 -11.61 7.68 -21.72
C LEU A 133 -11.14 6.79 -20.56
N GLN A 134 -9.98 7.09 -19.98
CA GLN A 134 -9.48 6.39 -18.80
C GLN A 134 -10.44 6.52 -17.61
N LEU A 135 -10.93 7.72 -17.32
CA LEU A 135 -11.93 7.96 -16.27
C LEU A 135 -13.24 7.19 -16.51
N GLY A 136 -13.71 7.12 -17.76
CA GLY A 136 -14.86 6.31 -18.12
C GLY A 136 -14.69 4.82 -17.83
N GLN A 137 -13.51 4.27 -18.11
CA GLN A 137 -13.18 2.88 -17.80
C GLN A 137 -13.08 2.63 -16.27
N ILE A 138 -12.47 3.55 -15.52
CA ILE A 138 -12.40 3.49 -14.07
C ILE A 138 -13.80 3.55 -13.46
N SER A 139 -14.66 4.46 -13.95
CA SER A 139 -16.08 4.53 -13.56
C SER A 139 -16.79 3.20 -13.78
N SER A 140 -16.54 2.54 -14.91
CA SER A 140 -17.12 1.24 -15.22
C SER A 140 -16.66 0.16 -14.24
N ILE A 141 -15.36 0.12 -13.90
CA ILE A 141 -14.81 -0.80 -12.88
C ILE A 141 -15.51 -0.60 -11.54
N PHE A 142 -15.59 0.65 -11.06
CA PHE A 142 -16.21 0.96 -9.77
C PHE A 142 -17.71 0.65 -9.75
N GLY A 143 -18.42 0.93 -10.86
CA GLY A 143 -19.83 0.58 -10.99
C GLY A 143 -20.06 -0.93 -10.99
N ILE A 144 -19.21 -1.72 -11.64
CA ILE A 144 -19.26 -3.19 -11.61
C ILE A 144 -19.02 -3.69 -10.18
N ILE A 145 -18.02 -3.16 -9.47
CA ILE A 145 -17.72 -3.54 -8.09
C ILE A 145 -18.92 -3.22 -7.18
N GLN A 146 -19.42 -1.98 -7.21
CA GLN A 146 -20.52 -1.54 -6.36
C GLN A 146 -21.81 -2.34 -6.59
N LYS A 147 -22.08 -2.73 -7.83
CA LYS A 147 -23.28 -3.50 -8.20
C LYS A 147 -23.23 -4.96 -7.75
N ASN A 148 -22.05 -5.58 -7.77
CA ASN A 148 -21.92 -7.05 -7.69
C ASN A 148 -21.25 -7.56 -6.41
N TYR A 149 -20.66 -6.68 -5.59
CA TYR A 149 -19.99 -7.06 -4.36
C TYR A 149 -20.67 -6.41 -3.16
N GLU A 150 -20.94 -7.23 -2.16
CA GLU A 150 -21.45 -6.73 -0.88
C GLU A 150 -20.35 -5.96 -0.14
N THR A 151 -20.76 -4.92 0.54
CA THR A 151 -19.85 -4.11 1.35
C THR A 151 -19.52 -4.85 2.63
N ASN A 152 -18.23 -5.01 2.94
CA ASN A 152 -17.81 -5.47 4.24
C ASN A 152 -17.95 -4.31 5.24
N GLU A 153 -18.67 -4.50 6.34
CA GLU A 153 -18.68 -3.54 7.44
C GLU A 153 -17.27 -3.47 8.05
N PHE A 154 -16.59 -2.36 7.83
CA PHE A 154 -15.35 -2.03 8.53
C PHE A 154 -15.65 -1.23 9.78
N SER A 155 -14.94 -1.48 10.88
CA SER A 155 -14.99 -0.57 12.02
C SER A 155 -14.15 0.67 11.65
N SER A 156 -14.81 1.77 11.37
CA SER A 156 -14.23 3.07 10.97
C SER A 156 -13.14 3.59 11.92
N LYS A 157 -13.27 3.34 13.22
CA LYS A 157 -12.37 3.89 14.26
C LYS A 157 -10.89 3.43 14.15
N THR A 158 -10.63 2.21 13.65
CA THR A 158 -9.25 1.72 13.52
C THR A 158 -8.57 2.37 12.32
N ASN A 159 -9.31 2.68 11.26
CA ASN A 159 -8.77 3.30 10.06
C ASN A 159 -8.43 4.77 10.28
N GLU A 160 -9.26 5.54 10.98
CA GLU A 160 -8.97 6.94 11.34
C GLU A 160 -7.66 7.08 12.13
N LEU A 161 -7.40 6.16 13.05
CA LEU A 161 -6.13 6.14 13.79
C LEU A 161 -4.94 5.83 12.86
N ILE A 162 -5.08 4.80 11.99
CA ILE A 162 -4.04 4.42 11.02
C ILE A 162 -3.68 5.62 10.15
N GLU A 163 -4.67 6.24 9.53
CA GLU A 163 -4.49 7.42 8.67
C GLU A 163 -3.82 8.57 9.40
N SER A 164 -4.28 8.87 10.62
CA SER A 164 -3.72 9.93 11.45
C SER A 164 -2.26 9.67 11.83
N VAL A 165 -1.91 8.42 12.14
CA VAL A 165 -0.53 7.99 12.43
C VAL A 165 0.36 8.10 11.19
N ILE A 166 -0.12 7.61 10.03
CA ILE A 166 0.58 7.69 8.75
C ILE A 166 0.84 9.15 8.37
N LYS A 167 -0.21 9.97 8.40
CA LYS A 167 -0.13 11.40 8.10
C LYS A 167 0.92 12.08 8.97
N TYR A 168 0.85 11.87 10.29
CA TYR A 168 1.82 12.46 11.22
C TYR A 168 3.26 12.04 10.92
N ILE A 169 3.50 10.76 10.66
CA ILE A 169 4.85 10.26 10.33
C ILE A 169 5.34 10.85 9.02
N ASN A 170 4.50 10.92 7.99
CA ASN A 170 4.86 11.48 6.68
C ASN A 170 5.15 12.99 6.72
N GLU A 171 4.48 13.72 7.60
CA GLU A 171 4.72 15.16 7.80
C GLU A 171 5.97 15.45 8.65
N ASN A 172 6.40 14.50 9.49
CA ASN A 172 7.45 14.72 10.51
C ASN A 172 8.60 13.71 10.44
N TYR A 173 8.74 12.91 9.38
CA TYR A 173 9.73 11.82 9.31
C TYR A 173 11.20 12.26 9.49
N SER A 174 11.54 13.49 9.12
CA SER A 174 12.87 14.06 9.29
C SER A 174 13.19 14.37 10.76
N GLU A 175 12.17 14.48 11.60
CA GLU A 175 12.31 14.79 13.02
C GLU A 175 12.46 13.55 13.88
N LYS A 176 12.74 13.77 15.19
CA LYS A 176 12.82 12.69 16.17
C LYS A 176 11.43 12.23 16.60
N ILE A 177 10.91 11.21 15.94
CA ILE A 177 9.66 10.55 16.32
C ILE A 177 9.98 9.37 17.27
N THR A 178 9.31 9.32 18.42
CA THR A 178 9.42 8.21 19.37
C THR A 178 8.08 7.55 19.61
N LEU A 179 8.13 6.27 20.02
CA LEU A 179 6.92 5.53 20.36
C LEU A 179 6.12 6.19 21.50
N SER A 180 6.81 6.77 22.49
CA SER A 180 6.17 7.49 23.59
C SER A 180 5.41 8.72 23.07
N ASN A 181 6.09 9.57 22.28
CA ASN A 181 5.47 10.79 21.74
C ASN A 181 4.23 10.49 20.89
N LEU A 182 4.27 9.42 20.10
CA LEU A 182 3.10 9.01 19.32
C LEU A 182 1.97 8.46 20.19
N ALA A 183 2.31 7.60 21.15
CA ALA A 183 1.33 7.05 22.08
C ALA A 183 0.62 8.17 22.86
N ASP A 184 1.37 9.12 23.41
CA ASP A 184 0.82 10.28 24.12
C ASP A 184 -0.06 11.15 23.19
N LYS A 185 0.40 11.42 21.97
CA LYS A 185 -0.34 12.22 20.97
C LYS A 185 -1.70 11.60 20.61
N PHE A 186 -1.77 10.29 20.51
CA PHE A 186 -3.00 9.58 20.12
C PHE A 186 -3.81 9.05 21.33
N GLY A 187 -3.40 9.38 22.56
CA GLY A 187 -4.14 9.04 23.78
C GLY A 187 -4.03 7.57 24.23
N TYR A 188 -2.92 6.91 23.90
CA TYR A 188 -2.68 5.51 24.23
C TYR A 188 -1.50 5.33 25.20
N SER A 189 -1.51 4.24 25.96
CA SER A 189 -0.30 3.81 26.66
C SER A 189 0.76 3.34 25.67
N LYS A 190 2.04 3.58 25.96
CA LYS A 190 3.16 3.18 25.09
C LYS A 190 3.13 1.69 24.74
N TYR A 191 2.80 0.81 25.71
CA TYR A 191 2.74 -0.63 25.49
C TYR A 191 1.61 -1.01 24.52
N TYR A 192 0.42 -0.49 24.76
CA TYR A 192 -0.74 -0.74 23.90
C TYR A 192 -0.51 -0.19 22.48
N PHE A 193 -0.01 1.04 22.35
CA PHE A 193 0.29 1.64 21.07
C PHE A 193 1.35 0.86 20.29
N SER A 194 2.40 0.37 20.94
CA SER A 194 3.40 -0.49 20.32
C SER A 194 2.80 -1.77 19.73
N HIS A 195 1.95 -2.45 20.51
CA HIS A 195 1.29 -3.67 20.05
C HIS A 195 0.32 -3.38 18.89
N LEU A 196 -0.47 -2.31 19.02
CA LEU A 196 -1.40 -1.87 17.99
C LEU A 196 -0.66 -1.48 16.71
N PHE A 197 0.41 -0.67 16.81
CA PHE A 197 1.24 -0.27 15.68
C PHE A 197 1.83 -1.49 14.95
N ASN A 198 2.45 -2.42 15.69
CA ASN A 198 3.02 -3.62 15.10
C ASN A 198 1.96 -4.50 14.42
N LYS A 199 0.76 -4.58 14.98
CA LYS A 199 -0.37 -5.31 14.38
C LYS A 199 -0.86 -4.63 13.09
N MET A 200 -0.90 -3.30 13.06
CA MET A 200 -1.39 -2.51 11.94
C MET A 200 -0.38 -2.47 10.78
N PHE A 201 0.91 -2.32 11.09
CA PHE A 201 1.97 -2.07 10.10
C PHE A 201 2.91 -3.26 9.88
N GLY A 202 2.70 -4.39 10.54
CA GLY A 202 3.55 -5.58 10.42
C GLY A 202 5.00 -5.39 10.91
N CYS A 203 5.39 -4.19 11.33
CA CYS A 203 6.74 -3.85 11.76
C CYS A 203 6.74 -2.90 12.97
N ASN A 204 7.90 -2.76 13.61
CA ASN A 204 8.03 -1.76 14.66
C ASN A 204 8.19 -0.34 14.11
N LEU A 205 7.77 0.65 14.91
CA LEU A 205 7.79 2.07 14.55
C LEU A 205 9.15 2.54 14.00
N LYS A 206 10.26 2.12 14.58
CA LYS A 206 11.60 2.54 14.12
C LYS A 206 11.89 2.05 12.70
N THR A 207 11.52 0.82 12.40
CA THR A 207 11.68 0.25 11.05
C THR A 207 10.81 1.02 10.06
N TYR A 208 9.56 1.26 10.41
CA TYR A 208 8.62 2.02 9.59
C TYR A 208 9.14 3.43 9.26
N ILE A 209 9.54 4.22 10.28
CA ILE A 209 10.09 5.56 10.08
C ILE A 209 11.34 5.53 9.20
N ASN A 210 12.26 4.58 9.43
CA ASN A 210 13.46 4.46 8.60
C ASN A 210 13.15 4.11 7.15
N THR A 211 12.08 3.37 6.91
CA THR A 211 11.60 3.08 5.54
C THR A 211 11.07 4.35 4.88
N VAL A 212 10.22 5.11 5.58
CA VAL A 212 9.73 6.40 5.07
C VAL A 212 10.90 7.35 4.75
N ARG A 213 11.90 7.43 5.63
CA ARG A 213 13.13 8.21 5.40
C ARG A 213 13.89 7.77 4.16
N HIS A 214 14.07 6.45 4.00
CA HIS A 214 14.76 5.89 2.84
C HIS A 214 14.09 6.28 1.51
N TYR A 215 12.76 6.19 1.44
CA TYR A 215 12.00 6.58 0.25
C TYR A 215 12.07 8.09 -0.07
N ASN A 216 12.33 8.91 0.95
CA ASN A 216 12.47 10.35 0.76
C ASN A 216 13.90 10.81 0.43
N LEU A 217 14.90 9.91 0.44
CA LEU A 217 16.29 10.23 0.10
C LEU A 217 16.49 10.75 -1.33
N HIS A 218 15.69 10.28 -2.29
CA HIS A 218 15.89 10.57 -3.72
C HIS A 218 15.29 11.90 -4.20
N LYS A 219 14.81 12.74 -3.29
CA LYS A 219 14.16 14.01 -3.65
C LYS A 219 15.12 15.19 -3.87
N ASN A 220 16.42 15.05 -3.53
CA ASN A 220 17.40 16.14 -3.62
C ASN A 220 18.62 15.72 -4.44
N ASP A 221 18.60 15.98 -5.75
CA ASP A 221 19.65 15.57 -6.70
C ASP A 221 20.98 16.35 -6.57
N ASN A 222 21.04 17.43 -5.78
CA ASN A 222 22.19 18.34 -5.72
C ASN A 222 23.06 18.23 -4.46
N SER A 223 22.78 17.35 -3.51
CA SER A 223 23.52 17.20 -2.26
C SER A 223 24.27 15.86 -2.19
N SER A 224 25.32 15.82 -1.36
CA SER A 224 26.05 14.56 -1.14
C SER A 224 25.13 13.49 -0.53
N ILE A 225 25.42 12.22 -0.76
CA ILE A 225 24.63 11.11 -0.19
C ILE A 225 24.59 11.19 1.36
N THR A 226 25.66 11.66 1.98
CA THR A 226 25.71 11.85 3.43
C THR A 226 24.75 12.92 3.91
N GLU A 227 24.74 14.09 3.24
CA GLU A 227 23.82 15.18 3.54
C GLU A 227 22.36 14.76 3.34
N ASN A 228 22.08 14.04 2.27
CA ASN A 228 20.74 13.52 1.98
C ASN A 228 20.27 12.53 3.08
N ILE A 229 21.14 11.63 3.55
CA ILE A 229 20.84 10.71 4.64
C ILE A 229 20.50 11.46 5.94
N LEU A 230 21.25 12.49 6.27
CA LEU A 230 21.01 13.28 7.48
C LEU A 230 19.75 14.17 7.34
N SER A 231 19.52 14.77 6.18
CA SER A 231 18.37 15.65 5.93
C SER A 231 17.02 14.95 6.04
N VAL A 232 16.95 13.66 5.71
CA VAL A 232 15.74 12.86 5.91
C VAL A 232 15.59 12.31 7.34
N GLY A 233 16.51 12.65 8.25
CA GLY A 233 16.38 12.38 9.69
C GLY A 233 17.08 11.13 10.19
N PHE A 234 17.98 10.47 9.42
CA PHE A 234 18.88 9.48 9.99
C PHE A 234 19.92 10.18 10.86
N ASN A 235 20.23 9.60 12.03
CA ASN A 235 21.20 10.17 12.97
C ASN A 235 22.63 10.12 12.40
N ASP A 236 22.95 9.12 11.59
CA ASP A 236 24.25 8.89 10.97
C ASP A 236 24.11 7.92 9.79
N THR A 237 25.13 7.91 8.93
CA THR A 237 25.19 7.02 7.75
C THR A 237 25.29 5.54 8.14
N SER A 238 25.92 5.21 9.27
CA SER A 238 26.05 3.82 9.74
C SER A 238 24.68 3.23 10.07
N THR A 239 23.79 4.03 10.67
CA THR A 239 22.40 3.64 10.97
C THR A 239 21.63 3.35 9.70
N TYR A 240 21.78 4.19 8.67
CA TYR A 240 21.18 4.00 7.35
C TYR A 240 21.66 2.70 6.69
N TYR A 241 22.98 2.48 6.59
CA TYR A 241 23.52 1.27 5.96
C TYR A 241 23.18 -0.01 6.74
N LYS A 242 23.10 0.04 8.07
CA LYS A 242 22.59 -1.08 8.89
C LYS A 242 21.12 -1.39 8.58
N PHE A 243 20.32 -0.36 8.39
CA PHE A 243 18.92 -0.51 7.98
C PHE A 243 18.83 -1.19 6.61
N LEU A 244 19.57 -0.74 5.59
CA LEU A 244 19.60 -1.36 4.26
C LEU A 244 20.03 -2.83 4.32
N LYS A 245 21.13 -3.14 5.02
CA LYS A 245 21.65 -4.51 5.14
C LYS A 245 20.65 -5.46 5.80
N LYS A 246 19.78 -4.94 6.68
CA LYS A 246 18.76 -5.74 7.35
C LYS A 246 17.55 -6.02 6.45
N ASN A 247 17.22 -5.10 5.54
CA ASN A 247 16.01 -5.17 4.70
C ASN A 247 16.29 -5.69 3.28
N ASN A 248 17.58 -5.79 2.85
CA ASN A 248 17.99 -6.40 1.57
C ASN A 248 18.34 -7.90 1.70
N LYS A 249 17.89 -8.55 2.77
CA LYS A 249 17.96 -10.00 2.98
C LYS A 249 16.55 -10.57 2.93
#